data_76d786646e7ef698440dd35a4f0da8af
#
_entry.id   76d786646e7ef698440dd35a4f0da8af
#
_cell.length_a   1.000
_cell.length_b   1.000
_cell.length_c   1.000
_cell.angle_alpha   90.00
_cell.angle_beta   90.00
_cell.angle_gamma   90.00
#
_symmetry.space_group_name_H-M   'P 1'
#
loop_
_entity.id
_entity.type
_entity.pdbx_description
1 polymer ?
#
loop_
_entity_poly.entity_id
_entity_poly.type
_entity_poly.pdbx_seq_one_letter_code
_entity_poly.pdbx_strand_id
1 'polypeptide(L)'
;MKRFALLKSAVLAIALAGSAGATVPAANAAPVSASAPAAVAPSGAPYSLLSRDNTVLLLVDHQVGLFTGVRDIDVGQLRHNVVALAKAAKTLGIPVIVTATMPDGMWGPTIPELKAALPGVPVISRTSINAWDDPNVRAAIEKTGRKQVVIAGVSLEVCATFPALALKAAGYDPRVVLDASGTFSDAKRTAGLQRLAGVGIPVTDYATVGVELLHGNDDPKAQQVYADLDMPFANLVWQLRNASGK
;
A
#
# COMPACT_ATOMS: atom_id res chain seq x y z
N MET A 1 -16.82 -60.39 -22.11
CA MET A 1 -17.07 -60.38 -23.57
C MET A 1 -17.68 -59.03 -23.97
N LYS A 2 -16.99 -58.26 -24.86
CA LYS A 2 -17.44 -57.14 -25.75
C LYS A 2 -16.30 -56.16 -25.85
N ARG A 3 -15.53 -56.34 -26.76
CA ARG A 3 -15.22 -55.85 -28.12
C ARG A 3 -14.66 -54.41 -28.10
N PHE A 4 -13.35 -54.35 -28.26
CA PHE A 4 -12.56 -53.17 -28.71
C PHE A 4 -12.96 -52.82 -30.14
N ALA A 5 -13.18 -51.52 -30.42
CA ALA A 5 -13.23 -50.95 -31.76
C ALA A 5 -12.05 -50.00 -31.95
N LEU A 6 -11.14 -50.42 -32.80
CA LEU A 6 -10.04 -49.58 -33.36
C LEU A 6 -10.65 -48.58 -34.37
N LEU A 7 -10.38 -47.31 -34.19
CA LEU A 7 -10.54 -46.32 -35.28
C LEU A 7 -9.18 -46.04 -35.92
N LYS A 8 -9.17 -46.27 -37.25
CA LYS A 8 -8.03 -46.15 -38.13
C LYS A 8 -7.73 -44.67 -38.44
N SER A 9 -6.43 -44.34 -38.37
CA SER A 9 -5.87 -43.08 -38.86
C SER A 9 -5.98 -42.97 -40.39
N ALA A 10 -6.55 -41.88 -40.90
CA ALA A 10 -6.46 -41.49 -42.29
C ALA A 10 -5.40 -40.40 -42.45
N VAL A 11 -4.34 -40.73 -43.15
CA VAL A 11 -3.28 -39.78 -43.56
C VAL A 11 -3.77 -39.15 -44.85
N LEU A 12 -3.96 -37.82 -44.88
CA LEU A 12 -4.28 -37.05 -46.05
C LEU A 12 -3.01 -36.37 -46.55
N ALA A 13 -2.46 -36.86 -47.66
CA ALA A 13 -1.36 -36.24 -48.37
C ALA A 13 -1.90 -35.09 -49.24
N ILE A 14 -1.45 -33.86 -48.99
CA ILE A 14 -1.75 -32.72 -49.88
C ILE A 14 -0.50 -32.43 -50.73
N ALA A 15 -0.71 -32.52 -52.06
CA ALA A 15 0.29 -32.27 -53.08
C ALA A 15 0.67 -30.79 -53.15
N LEU A 16 1.98 -30.50 -53.25
CA LEU A 16 2.50 -29.18 -53.61
C LEU A 16 2.17 -28.87 -55.08
N ALA A 17 1.41 -27.80 -55.31
CA ALA A 17 1.36 -27.11 -56.57
C ALA A 17 2.14 -25.81 -56.45
N GLY A 18 3.19 -25.67 -57.24
CA GLY A 18 4.01 -24.46 -57.32
C GLY A 18 3.24 -23.30 -57.92
N SER A 19 3.39 -22.11 -57.36
CA SER A 19 2.99 -20.85 -57.99
C SER A 19 4.08 -19.80 -57.85
N ALA A 20 4.27 -19.13 -58.97
CA ALA A 20 5.31 -18.20 -59.33
C ALA A 20 5.56 -17.06 -58.36
N GLY A 21 6.80 -16.65 -58.31
CA GLY A 21 7.28 -15.53 -57.49
C GLY A 21 6.63 -14.19 -57.83
N ALA A 22 6.13 -13.54 -56.78
CA ALA A 22 5.93 -12.11 -56.77
C ALA A 22 6.93 -11.52 -55.78
N THR A 23 7.92 -10.81 -56.31
CA THR A 23 8.87 -10.03 -55.52
C THR A 23 8.15 -8.83 -54.91
N VAL A 24 7.95 -8.85 -53.61
CA VAL A 24 7.48 -7.69 -52.82
C VAL A 24 8.71 -6.80 -52.58
N PRO A 25 8.68 -5.49 -52.88
CA PRO A 25 9.78 -4.61 -52.55
C PRO A 25 9.89 -4.48 -51.04
N ALA A 26 11.10 -4.67 -50.51
CA ALA A 26 11.41 -4.45 -49.10
C ALA A 26 11.19 -2.97 -48.77
N ALA A 27 10.15 -2.69 -47.97
CA ALA A 27 9.98 -1.38 -47.35
C ALA A 27 11.12 -1.20 -46.34
N ASN A 28 11.97 -0.21 -46.58
CA ASN A 28 12.95 0.26 -45.60
C ASN A 28 12.22 0.77 -44.37
N ALA A 29 12.06 -0.08 -43.37
CA ALA A 29 11.66 0.37 -42.03
C ALA A 29 12.85 1.10 -41.43
N ALA A 30 12.74 2.42 -41.32
CA ALA A 30 13.68 3.20 -40.54
C ALA A 30 13.70 2.67 -39.09
N PRO A 31 14.86 2.60 -38.42
CA PRO A 31 14.93 2.16 -37.05
C PRO A 31 14.10 3.11 -36.18
N VAL A 32 13.04 2.58 -35.56
CA VAL A 32 12.32 3.28 -34.50
C VAL A 32 13.31 3.39 -33.35
N SER A 33 13.90 4.58 -33.20
CA SER A 33 14.71 4.90 -32.04
C SER A 33 13.79 4.84 -30.80
N ALA A 34 13.89 3.75 -30.04
CA ALA A 34 13.26 3.68 -28.73
C ALA A 34 13.96 4.72 -27.85
N SER A 35 13.34 5.90 -27.74
CA SER A 35 13.75 6.85 -26.71
C SER A 35 13.59 6.16 -25.35
N ALA A 36 14.69 5.96 -24.63
CA ALA A 36 14.65 5.54 -23.26
C ALA A 36 13.71 6.48 -22.50
N PRO A 37 12.87 5.96 -21.56
CA PRO A 37 12.02 6.82 -20.76
C PRO A 37 12.91 7.84 -20.07
N ALA A 38 12.60 9.12 -20.29
CA ALA A 38 13.33 10.22 -19.63
C ALA A 38 13.30 9.93 -18.14
N ALA A 39 14.49 9.82 -17.53
CA ALA A 39 14.63 9.74 -16.10
C ALA A 39 13.93 10.98 -15.52
N VAL A 40 12.83 10.76 -14.77
CA VAL A 40 12.16 11.83 -14.03
C VAL A 40 13.20 12.36 -13.06
N ALA A 41 13.68 13.59 -13.29
CA ALA A 41 14.56 14.25 -12.36
C ALA A 41 13.86 14.29 -10.99
N PRO A 42 14.55 13.93 -9.89
CA PRO A 42 13.94 14.02 -8.57
C PRO A 42 13.53 15.47 -8.34
N SER A 43 12.26 15.71 -8.07
CA SER A 43 11.76 17.00 -7.65
C SER A 43 12.54 17.39 -6.38
N GLY A 44 13.34 18.44 -6.47
CA GLY A 44 14.45 18.74 -5.55
C GLY A 44 14.09 19.24 -4.15
N ALA A 45 13.11 18.64 -3.48
CA ALA A 45 13.00 18.76 -2.02
C ALA A 45 13.78 17.59 -1.41
N PRO A 46 14.78 17.86 -0.54
CA PRO A 46 15.51 16.78 0.11
C PRO A 46 14.54 15.89 0.88
N TYR A 47 14.66 14.57 0.70
CA TYR A 47 13.92 13.60 1.51
C TYR A 47 14.29 13.82 2.98
N SER A 48 13.30 14.18 3.80
CA SER A 48 13.47 14.31 5.24
C SER A 48 12.88 13.09 5.94
N LEU A 49 13.59 12.52 6.91
CA LEU A 49 13.03 11.47 7.75
C LEU A 49 11.79 11.97 8.52
N LEU A 50 10.94 11.04 8.92
CA LEU A 50 9.80 11.33 9.78
C LEU A 50 10.26 11.84 11.15
N SER A 51 9.54 12.83 11.68
CA SER A 51 9.78 13.40 13.00
C SER A 51 8.56 13.22 13.89
N ARG A 52 8.76 12.81 15.15
CA ARG A 52 7.67 12.65 16.13
C ARG A 52 6.83 13.90 16.30
N ASP A 53 7.46 15.06 16.25
CA ASP A 53 6.80 16.33 16.54
C ASP A 53 6.03 16.86 15.31
N ASN A 54 6.34 16.33 14.11
CA ASN A 54 5.75 16.81 12.87
C ASN A 54 4.91 15.76 12.12
N THR A 55 4.82 14.52 12.62
CA THR A 55 4.09 13.43 11.96
C THR A 55 2.71 13.21 12.56
N VAL A 56 1.70 13.00 11.70
CA VAL A 56 0.36 12.49 12.03
C VAL A 56 0.10 11.22 11.23
N LEU A 57 -0.57 10.22 11.81
CA LEU A 57 -0.99 9.00 11.14
C LEU A 57 -2.46 9.10 10.74
N LEU A 58 -2.76 8.92 9.46
CA LEU A 58 -4.11 8.88 8.88
C LEU A 58 -4.43 7.46 8.41
N LEU A 59 -5.41 6.82 9.03
CA LEU A 59 -5.90 5.49 8.71
C LEU A 59 -7.27 5.59 8.04
N VAL A 60 -7.35 5.16 6.77
CA VAL A 60 -8.50 5.38 5.90
C VAL A 60 -9.14 4.06 5.51
N ASP A 61 -10.40 3.89 5.90
CA ASP A 61 -11.28 2.81 5.40
C ASP A 61 -10.76 1.39 5.66
N HIS A 62 -10.11 1.14 6.78
CA HIS A 62 -9.79 -0.22 7.22
C HIS A 62 -11.07 -0.90 7.74
N GLN A 63 -12.02 -1.16 6.82
CA GLN A 63 -13.37 -1.64 7.10
C GLN A 63 -13.53 -3.13 6.76
N VAL A 64 -14.36 -3.83 7.53
CA VAL A 64 -14.54 -5.30 7.39
C VAL A 64 -14.97 -5.70 5.98
N GLY A 65 -15.85 -4.95 5.34
CA GLY A 65 -16.32 -5.23 3.98
C GLY A 65 -15.23 -5.05 2.94
N LEU A 66 -14.39 -4.01 3.05
CA LEU A 66 -13.28 -3.77 2.13
C LEU A 66 -12.19 -4.86 2.25
N PHE A 67 -11.93 -5.33 3.47
CA PHE A 67 -10.97 -6.41 3.69
C PHE A 67 -11.35 -7.70 2.96
N THR A 68 -12.64 -7.99 2.77
CA THR A 68 -13.08 -9.17 2.01
C THR A 68 -12.66 -9.14 0.54
N GLY A 69 -12.45 -7.97 -0.01
CA GLY A 69 -12.06 -7.74 -1.42
C GLY A 69 -10.56 -7.75 -1.68
N VAL A 70 -9.71 -7.62 -0.66
CA VAL A 70 -8.24 -7.51 -0.81
C VAL A 70 -7.66 -8.76 -1.46
N ARG A 71 -6.76 -8.57 -2.45
CA ARG A 71 -6.13 -9.64 -3.24
C ARG A 71 -4.64 -9.45 -3.53
N ASP A 72 -4.07 -8.29 -3.21
CA ASP A 72 -2.68 -7.93 -3.50
C ASP A 72 -1.71 -8.21 -2.33
N ILE A 73 -2.27 -8.49 -1.16
CA ILE A 73 -1.55 -8.84 0.06
C ILE A 73 -2.40 -9.83 0.87
N ASP A 74 -1.77 -10.69 1.65
CA ASP A 74 -2.48 -11.54 2.61
C ASP A 74 -3.27 -10.67 3.62
N VAL A 75 -4.55 -10.98 3.81
CA VAL A 75 -5.44 -10.18 4.66
C VAL A 75 -5.02 -10.21 6.13
N GLY A 76 -4.46 -11.33 6.60
CA GLY A 76 -3.90 -11.44 7.94
C GLY A 76 -2.67 -10.55 8.12
N GLN A 77 -1.79 -10.51 7.11
CA GLN A 77 -0.63 -9.63 7.08
C GLN A 77 -1.03 -8.16 7.04
N LEU A 78 -1.97 -7.77 6.17
CA LEU A 78 -2.51 -6.41 6.11
C LEU A 78 -3.05 -5.94 7.47
N ARG A 79 -3.85 -6.80 8.11
CA ARG A 79 -4.42 -6.54 9.44
C ARG A 79 -3.34 -6.40 10.49
N HIS A 80 -2.37 -7.32 10.51
CA HIS A 80 -1.22 -7.26 11.40
C HIS A 80 -0.49 -5.91 11.25
N ASN A 81 -0.12 -5.56 10.03
CA ASN A 81 0.71 -4.38 9.75
C ASN A 81 0.03 -3.08 10.15
N VAL A 82 -1.27 -2.90 9.84
CA VAL A 82 -1.98 -1.68 10.23
C VAL A 82 -2.18 -1.57 11.75
N VAL A 83 -2.41 -2.70 12.43
CA VAL A 83 -2.54 -2.73 13.89
C VAL A 83 -1.20 -2.44 14.55
N ALA A 84 -0.11 -3.02 14.06
CA ALA A 84 1.25 -2.79 14.53
C ALA A 84 1.65 -1.31 14.36
N LEU A 85 1.42 -0.75 13.17
CA LEU A 85 1.64 0.67 12.90
C LEU A 85 0.87 1.58 13.87
N ALA A 86 -0.41 1.29 14.09
CA ALA A 86 -1.26 2.05 15.00
C ALA A 86 -0.76 2.00 16.45
N LYS A 87 -0.33 0.83 16.93
CA LYS A 87 0.24 0.65 18.28
C LYS A 87 1.55 1.43 18.42
N ALA A 88 2.48 1.27 17.49
CA ALA A 88 3.76 1.97 17.50
C ALA A 88 3.56 3.50 17.48
N ALA A 89 2.65 4.00 16.63
CA ALA A 89 2.30 5.42 16.61
C ALA A 89 1.78 5.91 17.96
N LYS A 90 0.88 5.15 18.61
CA LYS A 90 0.36 5.48 19.93
C LYS A 90 1.46 5.49 21.01
N THR A 91 2.33 4.49 21.02
CA THR A 91 3.48 4.41 21.95
C THR A 91 4.41 5.60 21.77
N LEU A 92 4.63 6.04 20.55
CA LEU A 92 5.46 7.21 20.23
C LEU A 92 4.75 8.56 20.46
N GLY A 93 3.46 8.56 20.78
CA GLY A 93 2.68 9.79 20.99
C GLY A 93 2.34 10.52 19.69
N ILE A 94 2.30 9.79 18.56
CA ILE A 94 1.88 10.33 17.28
C ILE A 94 0.35 10.43 17.27
N PRO A 95 -0.24 11.57 16.91
CA PRO A 95 -1.68 11.68 16.71
C PRO A 95 -2.15 10.71 15.63
N VAL A 96 -3.21 9.96 15.92
CA VAL A 96 -3.81 9.01 14.98
C VAL A 96 -5.22 9.47 14.64
N ILE A 97 -5.51 9.62 13.36
CA ILE A 97 -6.82 9.94 12.83
C ILE A 97 -7.33 8.72 12.08
N VAL A 98 -8.51 8.25 12.46
CA VAL A 98 -9.17 7.11 11.82
C VAL A 98 -10.44 7.59 11.15
N THR A 99 -10.64 7.23 9.89
CA THR A 99 -11.87 7.55 9.15
C THR A 99 -12.42 6.32 8.43
N ALA A 100 -13.74 6.26 8.28
CA ALA A 100 -14.45 5.21 7.59
C ALA A 100 -15.55 5.81 6.71
N THR A 101 -15.67 5.32 5.47
CA THR A 101 -16.74 5.71 4.57
C THR A 101 -18.00 4.91 4.86
N MET A 102 -19.10 5.60 5.17
CA MET A 102 -20.42 4.99 5.40
C MET A 102 -20.33 3.69 6.25
N PRO A 103 -19.85 3.76 7.50
CA PRO A 103 -19.57 2.55 8.31
C PRO A 103 -20.82 1.72 8.63
N ASP A 104 -22.01 2.30 8.54
CA ASP A 104 -23.29 1.61 8.70
C ASP A 104 -23.82 1.03 7.36
N GLY A 105 -23.10 1.27 6.26
CA GLY A 105 -23.44 0.78 4.92
C GLY A 105 -22.74 -0.51 4.55
N MET A 106 -22.63 -0.76 3.24
CA MET A 106 -22.10 -2.01 2.67
C MET A 106 -20.63 -2.32 3.04
N TRP A 107 -19.84 -1.32 3.35
CA TRP A 107 -18.42 -1.51 3.71
C TRP A 107 -18.25 -1.92 5.17
N GLY A 108 -19.28 -1.71 6.00
CA GLY A 108 -19.28 -2.05 7.42
C GLY A 108 -18.33 -1.20 8.27
N PRO A 109 -18.22 -1.52 9.56
CA PRO A 109 -17.39 -0.78 10.49
C PRO A 109 -15.89 -1.02 10.27
N THR A 110 -15.07 -0.17 10.90
CA THR A 110 -13.63 -0.39 11.05
C THR A 110 -13.35 -1.74 11.71
N ILE A 111 -12.33 -2.46 11.25
CA ILE A 111 -11.96 -3.79 11.78
C ILE A 111 -11.78 -3.74 13.31
N PRO A 112 -12.25 -4.76 14.04
CA PRO A 112 -12.24 -4.77 15.50
C PRO A 112 -10.85 -4.64 16.10
N GLU A 113 -9.85 -5.27 15.48
CA GLU A 113 -8.46 -5.29 15.95
C GLU A 113 -7.84 -3.88 15.94
N LEU A 114 -8.14 -3.08 14.92
CA LEU A 114 -7.67 -1.70 14.84
C LEU A 114 -8.37 -0.82 15.89
N LYS A 115 -9.67 -1.00 16.09
CA LYS A 115 -10.40 -0.30 17.18
C LYS A 115 -9.86 -0.65 18.54
N ALA A 116 -9.52 -1.92 18.79
CA ALA A 116 -8.94 -2.38 20.05
C ALA A 116 -7.53 -1.81 20.29
N ALA A 117 -6.73 -1.61 19.23
CA ALA A 117 -5.40 -1.01 19.31
C ALA A 117 -5.45 0.50 19.65
N LEU A 118 -6.55 1.17 19.32
CA LEU A 118 -6.73 2.62 19.46
C LEU A 118 -7.90 2.99 20.40
N PRO A 119 -7.87 2.54 21.67
CA PRO A 119 -8.94 2.91 22.61
C PRO A 119 -9.00 4.43 22.79
N GLY A 120 -10.22 4.99 22.69
CA GLY A 120 -10.46 6.43 22.83
C GLY A 120 -10.23 7.25 21.55
N VAL A 121 -9.71 6.67 20.46
CA VAL A 121 -9.62 7.37 19.17
C VAL A 121 -10.96 7.23 18.44
N PRO A 122 -11.64 8.34 18.15
CA PRO A 122 -12.91 8.28 17.42
C PRO A 122 -12.68 7.92 15.95
N VAL A 123 -13.64 7.19 15.36
CA VAL A 123 -13.69 6.97 13.91
C VAL A 123 -14.54 8.06 13.29
N ILE A 124 -13.96 8.87 12.42
CA ILE A 124 -14.68 9.92 11.68
C ILE A 124 -15.45 9.25 10.54
N SER A 125 -16.77 9.27 10.65
CA SER A 125 -17.66 8.79 9.57
C SER A 125 -17.77 9.85 8.49
N ARG A 126 -17.67 9.46 7.22
CA ARG A 126 -17.77 10.34 6.06
C ARG A 126 -18.51 9.69 4.90
N THR A 127 -18.93 10.51 3.92
CA THR A 127 -19.50 10.05 2.65
C THR A 127 -18.60 10.37 1.45
N SER A 128 -17.69 11.34 1.59
CA SER A 128 -16.71 11.67 0.56
C SER A 128 -15.79 10.48 0.28
N ILE A 129 -15.44 10.27 -0.99
CA ILE A 129 -14.47 9.20 -1.36
C ILE A 129 -13.07 9.60 -0.91
N ASN A 130 -12.64 10.81 -1.27
CA ASN A 130 -11.37 11.34 -0.78
C ASN A 130 -11.53 11.82 0.67
N ALA A 131 -10.77 11.23 1.58
CA ALA A 131 -10.84 11.58 3.00
C ALA A 131 -10.49 13.06 3.28
N TRP A 132 -9.60 13.67 2.48
CA TRP A 132 -9.24 15.09 2.62
C TRP A 132 -10.38 16.05 2.31
N ASP A 133 -11.37 15.64 1.49
CA ASP A 133 -12.51 16.48 1.15
C ASP A 133 -13.54 16.57 2.29
N ASP A 134 -13.47 15.65 3.26
CA ASP A 134 -14.32 15.71 4.45
C ASP A 134 -13.83 16.80 5.42
N PRO A 135 -14.68 17.76 5.82
CA PRO A 135 -14.28 18.88 6.68
C PRO A 135 -13.83 18.43 8.08
N ASN A 136 -14.38 17.34 8.63
CA ASN A 136 -13.99 16.85 9.95
C ASN A 136 -12.62 16.16 9.92
N VAL A 137 -12.32 15.40 8.86
CA VAL A 137 -11.00 14.80 8.67
C VAL A 137 -9.95 15.89 8.47
N ARG A 138 -10.25 16.87 7.62
CA ARG A 138 -9.34 18.01 7.39
C ARG A 138 -9.06 18.77 8.69
N ALA A 139 -10.11 19.16 9.41
CA ALA A 139 -9.98 19.85 10.68
C ALA A 139 -9.19 19.04 11.72
N ALA A 140 -9.36 17.70 11.74
CA ALA A 140 -8.60 16.84 12.63
C ALA A 140 -7.10 16.85 12.31
N ILE A 141 -6.72 16.83 11.03
CA ILE A 141 -5.31 16.93 10.59
C ILE A 141 -4.76 18.32 10.91
N GLU A 142 -5.46 19.39 10.51
CA GLU A 142 -5.05 20.77 10.75
C GLU A 142 -4.85 21.09 12.23
N LYS A 143 -5.73 20.58 13.09
CA LYS A 143 -5.64 20.73 14.55
C LYS A 143 -4.35 20.19 15.14
N THR A 144 -3.70 19.20 14.48
CA THR A 144 -2.43 18.67 14.97
C THR A 144 -1.26 19.66 14.79
N GLY A 145 -1.39 20.62 13.88
CA GLY A 145 -0.32 21.54 13.49
C GLY A 145 0.83 20.86 12.70
N ARG A 146 0.73 19.56 12.43
CA ARG A 146 1.78 18.73 11.83
C ARG A 146 1.69 18.72 10.31
N LYS A 147 2.84 18.55 9.65
CA LYS A 147 2.93 18.61 8.19
C LYS A 147 3.27 17.28 7.52
N GLN A 148 3.92 16.36 8.23
CA GLN A 148 4.18 15.01 7.73
C GLN A 148 2.95 14.13 7.99
N VAL A 149 2.34 13.60 6.93
CA VAL A 149 1.13 12.77 7.04
C VAL A 149 1.44 11.37 6.54
N VAL A 150 1.56 10.41 7.46
CA VAL A 150 1.69 9.00 7.13
C VAL A 150 0.28 8.45 6.89
N ILE A 151 0.06 7.81 5.75
CA ILE A 151 -1.26 7.39 5.29
C ILE A 151 -1.27 5.90 5.00
N ALA A 152 -2.23 5.19 5.56
CA ALA A 152 -2.57 3.82 5.17
C ALA A 152 -4.07 3.73 4.85
N GLY A 153 -4.46 2.95 3.84
CA GLY A 153 -5.87 2.88 3.45
C GLY A 153 -6.24 1.72 2.54
N VAL A 154 -7.46 1.28 2.63
CA VAL A 154 -8.06 0.24 1.77
C VAL A 154 -9.23 0.85 0.97
N SER A 155 -9.03 1.05 -0.35
CA SER A 155 -7.94 0.54 -1.19
C SER A 155 -6.77 1.53 -1.34
N LEU A 156 -5.59 0.97 -1.67
CA LEU A 156 -4.36 1.74 -1.89
C LEU A 156 -4.55 2.86 -2.94
N GLU A 157 -5.08 2.53 -4.13
CA GLU A 157 -5.19 3.45 -5.27
C GLU A 157 -6.25 4.53 -5.10
N VAL A 158 -7.12 4.40 -4.08
CA VAL A 158 -8.20 5.36 -3.77
C VAL A 158 -8.01 5.92 -2.37
N CYS A 159 -8.27 5.10 -1.35
CA CYS A 159 -8.39 5.56 0.05
C CYS A 159 -7.05 6.03 0.63
N ALA A 160 -5.91 5.49 0.18
CA ALA A 160 -4.59 6.02 0.53
C ALA A 160 -4.09 7.08 -0.45
N THR A 161 -4.24 6.84 -1.76
CA THR A 161 -3.67 7.70 -2.80
C THR A 161 -4.38 9.05 -2.93
N PHE A 162 -5.72 9.11 -2.90
CA PHE A 162 -6.43 10.38 -3.10
C PHE A 162 -6.13 11.41 -2.01
N PRO A 163 -6.20 11.07 -0.71
CA PRO A 163 -5.82 12.03 0.32
C PRO A 163 -4.33 12.38 0.26
N ALA A 164 -3.44 11.46 -0.14
CA ALA A 164 -2.04 11.76 -0.31
C ALA A 164 -1.79 12.83 -1.39
N LEU A 165 -2.46 12.70 -2.55
CA LEU A 165 -2.40 13.70 -3.63
C LEU A 165 -2.93 15.07 -3.17
N ALA A 166 -4.09 15.09 -2.51
CA ALA A 166 -4.71 16.31 -2.04
C ALA A 166 -3.89 17.01 -0.95
N LEU A 167 -3.35 16.25 0.01
CA LEU A 167 -2.46 16.75 1.06
C LEU A 167 -1.18 17.35 0.48
N LYS A 168 -0.56 16.69 -0.52
CA LYS A 168 0.61 17.24 -1.21
C LYS A 168 0.29 18.57 -1.87
N ALA A 169 -0.83 18.66 -2.57
CA ALA A 169 -1.31 19.92 -3.18
C ALA A 169 -1.58 21.03 -2.13
N ALA A 170 -1.96 20.64 -0.92
CA ALA A 170 -2.20 21.54 0.21
C ALA A 170 -0.90 21.89 1.01
N GLY A 171 0.26 21.48 0.51
CA GLY A 171 1.56 21.82 1.14
C GLY A 171 1.96 20.97 2.33
N TYR A 172 1.38 19.76 2.47
CA TYR A 172 1.81 18.74 3.41
C TYR A 172 2.89 17.84 2.78
N ASP A 173 3.56 17.05 3.63
CA ASP A 173 4.52 15.99 3.25
C ASP A 173 3.88 14.60 3.48
N PRO A 174 3.05 14.11 2.51
CA PRO A 174 2.40 12.81 2.65
C PRO A 174 3.34 11.66 2.32
N ARG A 175 3.19 10.52 3.03
CA ARG A 175 3.84 9.24 2.73
C ARG A 175 2.82 8.12 2.84
N VAL A 176 2.84 7.18 1.90
CA VAL A 176 1.89 6.07 1.87
C VAL A 176 2.55 4.79 2.36
N VAL A 177 1.91 4.13 3.33
CA VAL A 177 2.38 2.86 3.90
C VAL A 177 1.81 1.72 3.07
N LEU A 178 2.67 1.09 2.27
CA LEU A 178 2.28 0.16 1.23
C LEU A 178 1.69 -1.15 1.76
N ASP A 179 2.30 -1.70 2.78
CA ASP A 179 1.97 -3.00 3.36
C ASP A 179 0.90 -2.93 4.47
N ALA A 180 0.48 -1.68 4.80
CA ALA A 180 -0.73 -1.40 5.58
C ALA A 180 -1.88 -0.85 4.70
N SER A 181 -1.73 -0.91 3.36
CA SER A 181 -2.69 -0.43 2.36
C SER A 181 -2.97 -1.53 1.35
N GLY A 182 -4.05 -2.27 1.54
CA GLY A 182 -4.45 -3.35 0.63
C GLY A 182 -5.29 -2.85 -0.55
N THR A 183 -5.36 -3.65 -1.62
CA THR A 183 -6.28 -3.41 -2.74
C THR A 183 -6.78 -4.71 -3.39
N PHE A 184 -7.58 -4.58 -4.45
CA PHE A 184 -8.41 -5.67 -4.98
C PHE A 184 -7.76 -6.42 -6.16
N SER A 185 -6.58 -5.97 -6.63
CA SER A 185 -5.75 -6.66 -7.62
C SER A 185 -4.38 -6.00 -7.77
N ASP A 186 -3.39 -6.74 -8.31
CA ASP A 186 -2.05 -6.21 -8.61
C ASP A 186 -2.08 -5.05 -9.62
N ALA A 187 -3.02 -5.07 -10.58
CA ALA A 187 -3.19 -3.97 -11.52
C ALA A 187 -3.58 -2.66 -10.82
N LYS A 188 -4.48 -2.73 -9.84
CA LYS A 188 -4.89 -1.58 -9.03
C LYS A 188 -3.75 -1.08 -8.14
N ARG A 189 -3.01 -2.00 -7.52
CA ARG A 189 -1.79 -1.70 -6.75
C ARG A 189 -0.79 -0.94 -7.62
N THR A 190 -0.48 -1.46 -8.80
CA THR A 190 0.45 -0.85 -9.76
C THR A 190 -0.02 0.55 -10.17
N ALA A 191 -1.30 0.72 -10.49
CA ALA A 191 -1.86 2.03 -10.86
C ALA A 191 -1.73 3.06 -9.73
N GLY A 192 -1.99 2.66 -8.49
CA GLY A 192 -1.80 3.51 -7.30
C GLY A 192 -0.34 3.93 -7.13
N LEU A 193 0.58 2.98 -7.18
CA LEU A 193 2.03 3.23 -7.05
C LEU A 193 2.57 4.16 -8.14
N GLN A 194 2.17 3.94 -9.39
CA GLN A 194 2.57 4.80 -10.51
C GLN A 194 2.06 6.24 -10.32
N ARG A 195 0.84 6.41 -9.83
CA ARG A 195 0.27 7.72 -9.55
C ARG A 195 1.03 8.45 -8.44
N LEU A 196 1.37 7.76 -7.35
CA LEU A 196 2.17 8.31 -6.26
C LEU A 196 3.58 8.71 -6.73
N ALA A 197 4.25 7.81 -7.45
CA ALA A 197 5.57 8.05 -8.00
C ALA A 197 5.60 9.23 -9.00
N GLY A 198 4.58 9.33 -9.86
CA GLY A 198 4.44 10.40 -10.86
C GLY A 198 4.38 11.81 -10.28
N VAL A 199 4.02 11.94 -9.00
CA VAL A 199 4.01 13.23 -8.29
C VAL A 199 5.03 13.30 -7.15
N GLY A 200 5.92 12.31 -7.04
CA GLY A 200 6.97 12.28 -6.03
C GLY A 200 6.45 12.15 -4.60
N ILE A 201 5.40 11.34 -4.37
CA ILE A 201 4.96 10.96 -3.02
C ILE A 201 5.70 9.68 -2.62
N PRO A 202 6.49 9.69 -1.53
CA PRO A 202 7.20 8.53 -1.05
C PRO A 202 6.26 7.41 -0.60
N VAL A 203 6.67 6.17 -0.87
CA VAL A 203 6.03 4.96 -0.38
C VAL A 203 6.96 4.30 0.62
N THR A 204 6.43 3.81 1.73
CA THR A 204 7.15 3.20 2.84
C THR A 204 6.40 1.96 3.34
N ASP A 205 6.89 1.31 4.38
CA ASP A 205 6.24 0.19 5.07
C ASP A 205 6.01 0.49 6.55
N TYR A 206 5.17 -0.33 7.21
CA TYR A 206 4.76 -0.09 8.60
C TYR A 206 5.94 -0.09 9.58
N ALA A 207 6.92 -0.98 9.37
CA ALA A 207 8.05 -1.12 10.26
C ALA A 207 9.05 0.03 10.07
N THR A 208 9.31 0.41 8.81
CA THR A 208 10.16 1.56 8.49
C THR A 208 9.60 2.85 9.11
N VAL A 209 8.29 3.10 9.03
CA VAL A 209 7.65 4.23 9.72
C VAL A 209 7.93 4.19 11.23
N GLY A 210 7.75 3.02 11.84
CA GLY A 210 7.99 2.85 13.27
C GLY A 210 9.42 3.17 13.69
N VAL A 211 10.41 2.67 12.94
CA VAL A 211 11.83 2.89 13.27
C VAL A 211 12.33 4.29 12.88
N GLU A 212 11.80 4.90 11.82
CA GLU A 212 12.06 6.33 11.52
C GLU A 212 11.59 7.22 12.67
N LEU A 213 10.38 7.00 13.17
CA LEU A 213 9.80 7.74 14.28
C LEU A 213 10.48 7.42 15.62
N LEU A 214 11.01 6.22 15.80
CA LEU A 214 11.80 5.84 16.97
C LEU A 214 13.13 6.59 17.01
N HIS A 215 13.78 6.74 15.86
CA HIS A 215 15.03 7.47 15.62
C HIS A 215 16.29 6.83 16.22
N GLY A 216 16.24 6.31 17.44
CA GLY A 216 17.39 5.68 18.12
C GLY A 216 17.00 4.45 18.92
N ASN A 217 17.88 3.44 18.92
CA ASN A 217 17.67 2.22 19.72
C ASN A 217 17.91 2.43 21.22
N ASP A 218 18.47 3.55 21.60
CA ASP A 218 18.68 4.02 22.99
C ASP A 218 17.48 4.78 23.54
N ASP A 219 16.44 5.02 22.72
CA ASP A 219 15.19 5.64 23.17
C ASP A 219 14.50 4.77 24.22
N PRO A 220 14.03 5.32 25.35
CA PRO A 220 13.33 4.57 26.39
C PRO A 220 12.10 3.79 25.89
N LYS A 221 11.52 4.20 24.75
CA LYS A 221 10.37 3.53 24.13
C LYS A 221 10.78 2.43 23.14
N ALA A 222 12.07 2.25 22.83
CA ALA A 222 12.53 1.36 21.78
C ALA A 222 12.00 -0.08 21.96
N GLN A 223 12.14 -0.64 23.15
CA GLN A 223 11.66 -1.99 23.45
C GLN A 223 10.15 -2.15 23.19
N GLN A 224 9.35 -1.16 23.62
CA GLN A 224 7.90 -1.21 23.42
C GLN A 224 7.53 -1.01 21.95
N VAL A 225 8.21 -0.12 21.21
CA VAL A 225 7.98 0.09 19.79
C VAL A 225 8.27 -1.19 18.99
N TYR A 226 9.39 -1.88 19.26
CA TYR A 226 9.69 -3.16 18.63
C TYR A 226 8.67 -4.25 18.99
N ALA A 227 8.18 -4.27 20.21
CA ALA A 227 7.11 -5.18 20.62
C ALA A 227 5.78 -4.86 19.91
N ASP A 228 5.45 -3.57 19.71
CA ASP A 228 4.25 -3.14 19.01
C ASP A 228 4.30 -3.42 17.50
N LEU A 229 5.50 -3.26 16.90
CA LEU A 229 5.72 -3.57 15.48
C LEU A 229 5.64 -5.09 15.21
N ASP A 230 5.94 -5.93 16.20
CA ASP A 230 5.81 -7.39 16.13
C ASP A 230 6.35 -7.98 14.81
N MET A 231 7.56 -7.54 14.44
CA MET A 231 8.17 -7.96 13.18
C MET A 231 8.57 -9.44 13.25
N PRO A 232 8.11 -10.29 12.31
CA PRO A 232 8.36 -11.75 12.37
C PRO A 232 9.84 -12.12 12.51
N PHE A 233 10.74 -11.44 11.80
CA PHE A 233 12.18 -11.70 11.90
C PHE A 233 12.77 -11.30 13.26
N ALA A 234 12.27 -10.24 13.88
CA ALA A 234 12.75 -9.80 15.19
C ALA A 234 12.39 -10.82 16.28
N ASN A 235 11.20 -11.39 16.21
CA ASN A 235 10.77 -12.48 17.09
C ASN A 235 11.68 -13.71 16.93
N LEU A 236 12.06 -14.06 15.70
CA LEU A 236 13.01 -15.15 15.44
C LEU A 236 14.39 -14.85 16.06
N VAL A 237 14.89 -13.64 15.90
CA VAL A 237 16.19 -13.22 16.50
C VAL A 237 16.15 -13.34 18.02
N TRP A 238 15.06 -12.89 18.65
CA TRP A 238 14.87 -13.04 20.11
C TRP A 238 14.84 -14.49 20.55
N GLN A 239 14.14 -15.36 19.83
CA GLN A 239 14.09 -16.80 20.13
C GLN A 239 15.48 -17.44 20.01
N LEU A 240 16.24 -17.13 18.94
CA LEU A 240 17.59 -17.63 18.75
C LEU A 240 18.55 -17.15 19.85
N ARG A 241 18.47 -15.89 20.24
CA ARG A 241 19.27 -15.33 21.33
C ARG A 241 18.98 -16.04 22.65
N ASN A 242 17.71 -16.22 22.98
CA ASN A 242 17.29 -16.89 24.21
C ASN A 242 17.71 -18.37 24.22
N ALA A 243 17.64 -19.06 23.08
CA ALA A 243 18.08 -20.45 22.94
C ALA A 243 19.60 -20.60 23.07
N SER A 244 20.37 -19.57 22.71
CA SER A 244 21.84 -19.58 22.79
C SER A 244 22.40 -19.18 24.18
N GLY A 245 21.55 -18.84 25.14
CA GLY A 245 21.94 -18.50 26.52
C GLY A 245 22.78 -17.23 26.65
N LYS A 246 22.70 -16.30 25.69
CA LYS A 246 23.44 -15.02 25.68
C LYS A 246 22.52 -13.85 25.90
#